data_63f2c227a7139337408729cdd1679c5a
#
_entry.id   63f2c227a7139337408729cdd1679c5a
#
_cell.length_a   1.000
_cell.length_b   1.000
_cell.length_c   1.000
_cell.angle_alpha   90.00
_cell.angle_beta   90.00
_cell.angle_gamma   90.00
#
_symmetry.space_group_name_H-M   'P 1'
#
loop_
_entity.id
_entity.type
_entity.pdbx_description
1 polymer ?
#
loop_
_entity_poly.entity_id
_entity_poly.type
_entity_poly.pdbx_seq_one_letter_code
_entity_poly.pdbx_strand_id
1 'polypeptide(L)'
;TEIQLNDHSKAYLTAFVDLYAGEVLSYHLAKTPTMSLVMRPLKSLSKHRGAIIHSDQGFHYQTPMFINTLKDFGMTQSMSRKSTPVDNAPIESFFHILKANIVHRKQYESFHDFKVVVDDFINYYNNHRIKQKLNGLSPVQYRQLTTESVS
;
A
#
# COMPACT_ATOMS: atom_id res chain seq x y z
N THR A 1 -5.55 -2.98 5.57
CA THR A 1 -6.24 -2.35 6.71
C THR A 1 -7.74 -2.30 6.50
N GLU A 2 -8.50 -2.39 7.59
CA GLU A 2 -9.96 -2.17 7.63
C GLU A 2 -10.24 -0.72 8.03
N ILE A 3 -11.26 -0.12 7.41
CA ILE A 3 -11.72 1.23 7.67
C ILE A 3 -13.22 1.18 7.84
N GLN A 4 -13.71 1.68 8.97
CA GLN A 4 -15.15 1.83 9.21
C GLN A 4 -15.61 3.19 8.68
N LEU A 5 -16.67 3.19 7.86
CA LEU A 5 -17.31 4.37 7.33
C LEU A 5 -18.45 4.84 8.24
N ASN A 6 -18.94 6.06 8.05
CA ASN A 6 -19.93 6.67 8.93
C ASN A 6 -21.31 6.01 8.88
N ASP A 7 -21.65 5.37 7.78
CA ASP A 7 -22.87 4.55 7.62
C ASP A 7 -22.73 3.15 8.26
N HIS A 8 -21.70 2.93 9.08
CA HIS A 8 -21.33 1.65 9.67
C HIS A 8 -20.89 0.58 8.67
N SER A 9 -20.79 0.88 7.38
CA SER A 9 -20.20 -0.02 6.40
C SER A 9 -18.67 -0.05 6.56
N LYS A 10 -18.05 -1.07 5.97
CA LYS A 10 -16.60 -1.24 6.03
C LYS A 10 -15.98 -1.12 4.64
N ALA A 11 -14.80 -0.56 4.61
CA ALA A 11 -13.91 -0.57 3.47
C ALA A 11 -12.59 -1.25 3.84
N TYR A 12 -12.02 -1.98 2.90
CA TYR A 12 -10.77 -2.70 3.07
C TYR A 12 -9.76 -2.19 2.04
N LEU A 13 -8.60 -1.78 2.52
CA LEU A 13 -7.53 -1.25 1.69
C LEU A 13 -6.27 -2.10 1.82
N THR A 14 -5.75 -2.56 0.69
CA THR A 14 -4.40 -3.11 0.56
C THR A 14 -3.53 -2.16 -0.25
N ALA A 15 -2.31 -1.95 0.17
CA ALA A 15 -1.32 -1.17 -0.56
C ALA A 15 0.04 -1.89 -0.55
N PHE A 16 0.78 -1.74 -1.64
CA PHE A 16 2.18 -2.12 -1.74
C PHE A 16 3.02 -0.85 -1.79
N VAL A 17 3.89 -0.70 -0.80
CA VAL A 17 4.73 0.49 -0.60
C VAL A 17 6.17 0.10 -0.81
N ASP A 18 6.87 0.85 -1.66
CA ASP A 18 8.31 0.72 -1.81
C ASP A 18 9.04 1.21 -0.55
N LEU A 19 9.95 0.40 -0.02
CA LEU A 19 10.67 0.75 1.21
C LEU A 19 11.74 1.80 0.99
N TYR A 20 12.24 1.96 -0.23
CA TYR A 20 13.30 2.91 -0.55
C TYR A 20 12.80 4.36 -0.52
N ALA A 21 11.82 4.68 -1.35
CA ALA A 21 11.24 6.02 -1.44
C ALA A 21 9.96 6.19 -0.59
N GLY A 22 9.35 5.07 -0.16
CA GLY A 22 8.05 5.08 0.50
C GLY A 22 6.91 5.45 -0.44
N GLU A 23 7.05 5.15 -1.74
CA GLU A 23 6.04 5.34 -2.77
C GLU A 23 5.00 4.22 -2.69
N VAL A 24 3.73 4.56 -2.80
CA VAL A 24 2.65 3.58 -2.97
C VAL A 24 2.64 3.13 -4.44
N LEU A 25 3.15 1.94 -4.71
CA LEU A 25 3.29 1.40 -6.07
C LEU A 25 1.98 0.88 -6.63
N SER A 26 1.16 0.27 -5.78
CA SER A 26 -0.17 -0.20 -6.13
C SER A 26 -1.04 -0.35 -4.89
N TYR A 27 -2.35 -0.28 -5.09
CA TYR A 27 -3.33 -0.44 -4.02
C TYR A 27 -4.66 -0.91 -4.57
N HIS A 28 -5.51 -1.42 -3.70
CA HIS A 28 -6.89 -1.75 -4.01
C HIS A 28 -7.79 -1.51 -2.82
N LEU A 29 -8.91 -0.83 -3.06
CA LEU A 29 -9.97 -0.60 -2.09
C LEU A 29 -11.18 -1.47 -2.46
N ALA A 30 -11.72 -2.21 -1.50
CA ALA A 30 -12.87 -3.09 -1.70
C ALA A 30 -13.86 -3.01 -0.53
N LYS A 31 -15.11 -3.41 -0.78
CA LYS A 31 -16.15 -3.52 0.27
C LYS A 31 -16.02 -4.79 1.10
N THR A 32 -15.30 -5.78 0.59
CA THR A 32 -15.13 -7.10 1.23
C THR A 32 -13.67 -7.55 1.16
N PRO A 33 -13.16 -8.24 2.20
CA PRO A 33 -11.78 -8.68 2.27
C PRO A 33 -11.56 -10.03 1.53
N THR A 34 -11.95 -10.09 0.27
CA THR A 34 -11.73 -11.28 -0.58
C THR A 34 -10.29 -11.34 -1.09
N MET A 35 -9.89 -12.47 -1.68
CA MET A 35 -8.57 -12.62 -2.30
C MET A 35 -8.27 -11.54 -3.36
N SER A 36 -9.30 -11.02 -4.04
CA SER A 36 -9.12 -9.94 -5.01
C SER A 36 -8.51 -8.67 -4.39
N LEU A 37 -8.72 -8.45 -3.08
CA LEU A 37 -8.17 -7.31 -2.35
C LEU A 37 -6.65 -7.25 -2.42
N VAL A 38 -5.98 -8.40 -2.37
CA VAL A 38 -4.51 -8.49 -2.45
C VAL A 38 -4.00 -8.85 -3.84
N MET A 39 -4.77 -9.65 -4.59
CA MET A 39 -4.35 -10.12 -5.91
C MET A 39 -4.39 -9.05 -7.00
N ARG A 40 -5.36 -8.14 -6.97
CA ARG A 40 -5.44 -7.05 -7.95
C ARG A 40 -4.22 -6.13 -7.90
N PRO A 41 -3.85 -5.55 -6.74
CA PRO A 41 -2.67 -4.70 -6.67
C PRO A 41 -1.37 -5.48 -6.89
N LEU A 42 -1.30 -6.77 -6.52
CA LEU A 42 -0.14 -7.60 -6.82
C LEU A 42 0.07 -7.78 -8.32
N LYS A 43 -0.98 -8.04 -9.09
CA LYS A 43 -0.89 -8.22 -10.55
C LYS A 43 -0.33 -7.00 -11.27
N SER A 44 -0.59 -5.79 -10.79
CA SER A 44 -0.02 -4.56 -11.37
C SER A 44 1.50 -4.43 -11.15
N LEU A 45 2.06 -5.22 -10.24
CA LEU A 45 3.50 -5.26 -9.97
C LEU A 45 4.26 -6.35 -10.75
N SER A 46 3.61 -7.08 -11.66
CA SER A 46 4.19 -8.23 -12.38
C SER A 46 5.51 -7.95 -13.10
N LYS A 47 5.76 -6.69 -13.47
CA LYS A 47 7.00 -6.25 -14.13
C LYS A 47 8.21 -6.12 -13.18
N HIS A 48 8.01 -6.14 -11.86
CA HIS A 48 9.07 -5.96 -10.88
C HIS A 48 9.73 -7.29 -10.49
N ARG A 49 10.29 -8.00 -11.49
CA ARG A 49 11.00 -9.27 -11.26
C ARG A 49 12.18 -9.06 -10.31
N GLY A 50 12.41 -10.07 -9.45
CA GLY A 50 13.46 -10.00 -8.43
C GLY A 50 13.09 -9.20 -7.18
N ALA A 51 11.93 -8.56 -7.14
CA ALA A 51 11.47 -7.84 -5.95
C ALA A 51 11.18 -8.79 -4.79
N ILE A 52 11.40 -8.30 -3.58
CA ILE A 52 11.00 -8.98 -2.35
C ILE A 52 9.71 -8.32 -1.86
N ILE A 53 8.64 -9.12 -1.73
CA ILE A 53 7.37 -8.68 -1.18
C ILE A 53 7.34 -9.08 0.29
N HIS A 54 7.41 -8.08 1.17
CA HIS A 54 7.30 -8.26 2.62
C HIS A 54 5.88 -8.03 3.10
N SER A 55 5.35 -8.93 3.91
CA SER A 55 4.02 -8.83 4.50
C SER A 55 4.00 -9.29 5.96
N ASP A 56 2.91 -9.00 6.65
CA ASP A 56 2.57 -9.69 7.88
C ASP A 56 2.14 -11.14 7.59
N GLN A 57 1.76 -11.88 8.66
CA GLN A 57 1.27 -13.23 8.54
C GLN A 57 -0.24 -13.31 8.27
N GLY A 58 -0.83 -12.28 7.66
CA GLY A 58 -2.24 -12.26 7.29
C GLY A 58 -2.63 -13.43 6.38
N PHE A 59 -3.85 -13.95 6.56
CA PHE A 59 -4.35 -15.13 5.85
C PHE A 59 -4.17 -15.04 4.33
N HIS A 60 -4.46 -13.89 3.72
CA HIS A 60 -4.38 -13.71 2.28
C HIS A 60 -2.96 -13.99 1.72
N TYR A 61 -1.93 -13.62 2.47
CA TYR A 61 -0.53 -13.75 2.07
C TYR A 61 0.03 -15.16 2.23
N GLN A 62 -0.67 -16.04 2.96
CA GLN A 62 -0.31 -17.43 3.19
C GLN A 62 -1.00 -18.40 2.22
N THR A 63 -1.87 -17.91 1.36
CA THR A 63 -2.60 -18.75 0.41
C THR A 63 -1.69 -19.24 -0.73
N PRO A 64 -1.90 -20.49 -1.22
CA PRO A 64 -1.18 -20.99 -2.39
C PRO A 64 -1.32 -20.07 -3.61
N MET A 65 -2.49 -19.44 -3.78
CA MET A 65 -2.74 -18.50 -4.87
C MET A 65 -1.76 -17.32 -4.83
N PHE A 66 -1.58 -16.69 -3.66
CA PHE A 66 -0.66 -15.57 -3.51
C PHE A 66 0.80 -16.00 -3.72
N ILE A 67 1.21 -17.09 -3.06
CA ILE A 67 2.57 -17.62 -3.11
C ILE A 67 2.97 -18.01 -4.54
N ASN A 68 2.10 -18.73 -5.26
CA ASN A 68 2.36 -19.14 -6.62
C ASN A 68 2.44 -17.95 -7.59
N THR A 69 1.55 -16.96 -7.42
CA THR A 69 1.60 -15.74 -8.23
C THR A 69 2.92 -14.98 -8.06
N LEU A 70 3.44 -14.88 -6.82
CA LEU A 70 4.77 -14.29 -6.60
C LEU A 70 5.87 -15.05 -7.35
N LYS A 71 5.86 -16.39 -7.30
CA LYS A 71 6.81 -17.23 -8.04
C LYS A 71 6.72 -17.00 -9.54
N ASP A 72 5.51 -16.97 -10.09
CA ASP A 72 5.27 -16.74 -11.52
C ASP A 72 5.81 -15.37 -11.96
N PHE A 73 5.72 -14.36 -11.10
CA PHE A 73 6.28 -13.03 -11.35
C PHE A 73 7.80 -12.96 -11.10
N GLY A 74 8.41 -14.05 -10.61
CA GLY A 74 9.83 -14.07 -10.24
C GLY A 74 10.14 -13.19 -9.02
N MET A 75 9.20 -13.11 -8.10
CA MET A 75 9.33 -12.37 -6.83
C MET A 75 9.55 -13.32 -5.65
N THR A 76 10.14 -12.83 -4.59
CA THR A 76 10.36 -13.58 -3.35
C THR A 76 9.44 -13.08 -2.25
N GLN A 77 8.83 -13.98 -1.51
CA GLN A 77 8.04 -13.63 -0.34
C GLN A 77 8.93 -13.54 0.89
N SER A 78 8.75 -12.49 1.67
CA SER A 78 9.27 -12.32 3.03
C SER A 78 8.10 -12.04 3.97
N MET A 79 8.12 -12.63 5.16
CA MET A 79 7.09 -12.41 6.16
C MET A 79 7.71 -11.87 7.44
N SER A 80 7.02 -10.92 8.09
CA SER A 80 7.37 -10.47 9.43
C SER A 80 7.32 -11.65 10.42
N ARG A 81 8.20 -11.58 11.40
CA ARG A 81 8.16 -12.53 12.53
C ARG A 81 6.86 -12.34 13.31
N LYS A 82 6.35 -13.42 13.87
CA LYS A 82 5.15 -13.37 14.70
C LYS A 82 5.36 -12.38 15.86
N SER A 83 4.43 -11.46 16.02
CA SER A 83 4.44 -10.46 17.09
C SER A 83 5.64 -9.48 17.08
N THR A 84 6.17 -9.15 15.88
CA THR A 84 7.23 -8.15 15.73
C THR A 84 6.71 -6.94 14.94
N PRO A 85 6.13 -5.91 15.60
CA PRO A 85 5.52 -4.75 14.92
C PRO A 85 6.49 -3.95 14.07
N VAL A 86 7.76 -3.89 14.45
CA VAL A 86 8.80 -3.10 13.77
C VAL A 86 8.99 -3.54 12.32
N ASP A 87 8.77 -4.82 12.01
CA ASP A 87 8.95 -5.37 10.68
C ASP A 87 7.94 -4.77 9.66
N ASN A 88 6.80 -4.23 10.13
CA ASN A 88 5.73 -3.65 9.31
C ASN A 88 5.59 -2.12 9.45
N ALA A 89 6.49 -1.47 10.18
CA ALA A 89 6.39 -0.04 10.50
C ALA A 89 6.18 0.89 9.29
N PRO A 90 6.81 0.68 8.10
CA PRO A 90 6.59 1.55 6.94
C PRO A 90 5.15 1.54 6.43
N ILE A 91 4.53 0.38 6.32
CA ILE A 91 3.14 0.26 5.85
C ILE A 91 2.15 0.74 6.91
N GLU A 92 2.42 0.48 8.19
CA GLU A 92 1.62 0.99 9.31
C GLU A 92 1.65 2.52 9.36
N SER A 93 2.83 3.13 9.16
CA SER A 93 2.98 4.58 9.06
C SER A 93 2.15 5.17 7.92
N PHE A 94 2.18 4.55 6.74
CA PHE A 94 1.35 4.97 5.61
C PHE A 94 -0.15 4.92 5.96
N PHE A 95 -0.64 3.82 6.50
CA PHE A 95 -2.04 3.70 6.87
C PHE A 95 -2.44 4.66 8.00
N HIS A 96 -1.56 4.93 8.96
CA HIS A 96 -1.80 5.93 9.98
C HIS A 96 -2.00 7.33 9.38
N ILE A 97 -1.09 7.74 8.48
CA ILE A 97 -1.18 9.03 7.79
C ILE A 97 -2.46 9.13 6.95
N LEU A 98 -2.79 8.07 6.20
CA LEU A 98 -4.02 8.02 5.41
C LEU A 98 -5.25 8.19 6.30
N LYS A 99 -5.37 7.38 7.36
CA LYS A 99 -6.52 7.45 8.27
C LYS A 99 -6.64 8.82 8.94
N ALA A 100 -5.55 9.40 9.40
CA ALA A 100 -5.54 10.72 10.02
C ALA A 100 -6.00 11.85 9.07
N ASN A 101 -5.72 11.73 7.78
CA ASN A 101 -6.06 12.76 6.80
C ASN A 101 -7.46 12.61 6.21
N ILE A 102 -7.93 11.39 5.99
CA ILE A 102 -9.18 11.17 5.27
C ILE A 102 -10.27 10.47 6.06
N VAL A 103 -9.94 9.63 7.05
CA VAL A 103 -10.96 8.90 7.82
C VAL A 103 -11.50 9.75 8.99
N HIS A 104 -10.62 10.40 9.74
CA HIS A 104 -11.02 11.14 10.96
C HIS A 104 -11.55 12.54 10.69
N ARG A 105 -11.45 13.06 9.47
CA ARG A 105 -11.76 14.47 9.17
C ARG A 105 -13.00 14.69 8.30
N LYS A 106 -13.55 13.65 7.68
CA LYS A 106 -14.65 13.78 6.71
C LYS A 106 -15.70 12.69 6.91
N GLN A 107 -16.92 13.05 6.57
CA GLN A 107 -18.03 12.11 6.40
C GLN A 107 -18.14 11.76 4.91
N TYR A 108 -18.42 10.51 4.62
CA TYR A 108 -18.58 9.99 3.25
C TYR A 108 -19.99 9.45 3.10
N GLU A 109 -20.69 9.92 2.07
CA GLU A 109 -22.07 9.50 1.79
C GLU A 109 -22.11 8.11 1.12
N SER A 110 -21.05 7.72 0.45
CA SER A 110 -20.96 6.43 -0.22
C SER A 110 -19.53 5.86 -0.26
N PHE A 111 -19.45 4.55 -0.50
CA PHE A 111 -18.15 3.90 -0.78
C PHE A 111 -17.46 4.50 -2.01
N HIS A 112 -18.23 4.96 -3.02
CA HIS A 112 -17.67 5.60 -4.21
C HIS A 112 -16.97 6.91 -3.85
N ASP A 113 -17.61 7.77 -3.04
CA ASP A 113 -17.02 9.05 -2.61
C ASP A 113 -15.75 8.80 -1.79
N PHE A 114 -15.80 7.83 -0.90
CA PHE A 114 -14.62 7.42 -0.14
C PHE A 114 -13.49 6.94 -1.05
N LYS A 115 -13.80 6.14 -2.09
CA LYS A 115 -12.81 5.68 -3.05
C LYS A 115 -12.14 6.83 -3.78
N VAL A 116 -12.89 7.82 -4.26
CA VAL A 116 -12.34 9.01 -4.93
C VAL A 116 -11.35 9.73 -4.00
N VAL A 117 -11.70 9.91 -2.74
CA VAL A 117 -10.82 10.58 -1.77
C VAL A 117 -9.58 9.76 -1.45
N VAL A 118 -9.67 8.43 -1.41
CA VAL A 118 -8.48 7.56 -1.27
C VAL A 118 -7.56 7.69 -2.48
N ASP A 119 -8.12 7.68 -3.69
CA ASP A 119 -7.36 7.82 -4.94
C ASP A 119 -6.63 9.18 -4.99
N ASP A 120 -7.32 10.28 -4.67
CA ASP A 120 -6.76 11.62 -4.59
C ASP A 120 -5.67 11.74 -3.52
N PHE A 121 -5.91 11.15 -2.35
CA PHE A 121 -4.93 11.16 -1.27
C PHE A 121 -3.66 10.41 -1.65
N ILE A 122 -3.76 9.24 -2.25
CA ILE A 122 -2.58 8.46 -2.66
C ILE A 122 -1.81 9.19 -3.76
N ASN A 123 -2.50 9.83 -4.70
CA ASN A 123 -1.85 10.67 -5.69
C ASN A 123 -1.10 11.84 -5.03
N TYR A 124 -1.72 12.56 -4.11
CA TYR A 124 -1.06 13.60 -3.33
C TYR A 124 0.14 13.07 -2.53
N TYR A 125 -0.03 11.94 -1.85
CA TYR A 125 1.02 11.31 -1.03
C TYR A 125 2.26 10.98 -1.86
N ASN A 126 2.06 10.42 -3.04
CA ASN A 126 3.16 10.03 -3.93
C ASN A 126 3.86 11.22 -4.58
N ASN A 127 3.10 12.22 -5.06
CA ASN A 127 3.62 13.26 -5.95
C ASN A 127 3.88 14.60 -5.26
N HIS A 128 3.20 14.89 -4.15
CA HIS A 128 3.22 16.22 -3.55
C HIS A 128 3.57 16.24 -2.06
N ARG A 129 3.33 15.16 -1.32
CA ARG A 129 3.65 15.10 0.09
C ARG A 129 5.15 15.01 0.30
N ILE A 130 5.77 16.11 0.71
CA ILE A 130 7.19 16.15 1.05
C ILE A 130 7.47 15.38 2.34
N LYS A 131 8.63 14.74 2.41
CA LYS A 131 9.13 14.01 3.58
C LYS A 131 10.52 14.48 3.94
N GLN A 132 10.74 14.82 5.20
CA GLN A 132 12.04 15.27 5.68
C GLN A 132 13.15 14.24 5.40
N LYS A 133 12.86 12.95 5.62
CA LYS A 133 13.80 11.85 5.34
C LYS A 133 14.14 11.67 3.85
N LEU A 134 13.40 12.31 2.96
CA LEU A 134 13.64 12.33 1.52
C LEU A 134 14.16 13.70 1.06
N ASN A 135 14.86 14.40 1.93
CA ASN A 135 15.41 15.73 1.66
C ASN A 135 14.36 16.77 1.22
N GLY A 136 13.14 16.69 1.76
CA GLY A 136 12.06 17.59 1.41
C GLY A 136 11.39 17.28 0.07
N LEU A 137 11.61 16.10 -0.48
CA LEU A 137 11.00 15.63 -1.73
C LEU A 137 9.80 14.72 -1.45
N SER A 138 8.92 14.60 -2.43
CA SER A 138 7.89 13.55 -2.44
C SER A 138 8.50 12.18 -2.80
N PRO A 139 7.82 11.06 -2.50
CA PRO A 139 8.30 9.73 -2.88
C PRO A 139 8.68 9.59 -4.35
N VAL A 140 7.83 10.07 -5.27
CA VAL A 140 8.08 9.99 -6.71
C VAL A 140 9.26 10.86 -7.12
N GLN A 141 9.36 12.09 -6.63
CA GLN A 141 10.49 12.99 -6.91
C GLN A 141 11.81 12.38 -6.44
N TYR A 142 11.81 11.82 -5.23
CA TYR A 142 13.01 11.18 -4.67
C TYR A 142 13.45 9.98 -5.51
N ARG A 143 12.54 9.11 -5.90
CA ARG A 143 12.84 7.96 -6.78
C ARG A 143 13.40 8.42 -8.13
N GLN A 144 12.79 9.42 -8.77
CA GLN A 144 13.25 9.93 -10.07
C GLN A 144 14.68 10.44 -10.00
N LEU A 145 14.99 11.32 -9.04
CA LEU A 145 16.33 11.88 -8.87
C LEU A 145 17.40 10.81 -8.62
N THR A 146 17.07 9.80 -7.81
CA THR A 146 18.04 8.74 -7.49
C THR A 146 18.22 7.75 -8.63
N THR A 147 17.23 7.54 -9.48
CA THR A 147 17.33 6.68 -10.66
C THR A 147 18.15 7.36 -11.77
N GLU A 148 17.96 8.66 -11.97
CA GLU A 148 18.75 9.45 -12.93
C GLU A 148 20.22 9.56 -12.54
N SER A 149 20.53 9.55 -11.23
CA SER A 149 21.89 9.62 -10.73
C SER A 149 22.72 8.33 -10.93
N VAL A 150 22.07 7.21 -11.27
CA VAL A 150 22.69 5.90 -11.48
C VAL A 150 22.83 5.58 -12.99
N SER A 151 22.28 6.39 -13.85
CA SER A 151 22.38 6.30 -15.32
C SER A 151 23.58 7.06 -15.82
#